data_9b1ef851f4bcc5201b6a2f775c4a4255
#
_entry.id   9b1ef851f4bcc5201b6a2f775c4a4255
#
_cell.length_a   1.000
_cell.length_b   1.000
_cell.length_c   1.000
_cell.angle_alpha   90.00
_cell.angle_beta   90.00
_cell.angle_gamma   90.00
#
_symmetry.space_group_name_H-M   'P 1'
#
loop_
_entity.id
_entity.type
_entity.pdbx_description
1 polymer ?
#
loop_
_entity_poly.entity_id
_entity_poly.type
_entity_poly.pdbx_seq_one_letter_code
_entity_poly.pdbx_strand_id
1 'polypeptide(L)'
;MAIVGALGLGIATFATLQIMPILNAKTRLTKLREETPHYIGYMATLCASGLSLEGVFKAIAQEQSNEEIVKDSRFVTRNIEILGMDVITAVNDLIKRTPRGSYSELLEGAIITFKAGGNLREYFLATAKVHLEEKKINVKRSTE
;
A
#
# COMPACT_ATOMS: atom_id res chain seq x y z
N MET A 1 17.90 -45.67 12.29
CA MET A 1 17.59 -44.67 13.35
C MET A 1 18.04 -43.26 12.91
N ALA A 2 19.28 -43.02 12.50
CA ALA A 2 19.76 -41.70 12.07
C ALA A 2 19.06 -41.15 10.80
N ILE A 3 18.66 -42.00 9.86
CA ILE A 3 17.97 -41.61 8.61
C ILE A 3 16.54 -41.14 8.88
N VAL A 4 15.84 -41.71 9.83
CA VAL A 4 14.47 -41.29 10.21
C VAL A 4 14.50 -39.94 10.93
N GLY A 5 15.51 -39.69 11.77
CA GLY A 5 15.72 -38.40 12.42
C GLY A 5 16.08 -37.27 11.42
N ALA A 6 16.91 -37.57 10.43
CA ALA A 6 17.29 -36.61 9.38
C ALA A 6 16.11 -36.22 8.46
N LEU A 7 15.25 -37.19 8.13
CA LEU A 7 14.01 -36.95 7.36
C LEU A 7 13.00 -36.09 8.15
N GLY A 8 12.85 -36.36 9.45
CA GLY A 8 11.98 -35.56 10.33
C GLY A 8 12.40 -34.08 10.45
N LEU A 9 13.71 -33.84 10.60
CA LEU A 9 14.27 -32.48 10.64
C LEU A 9 14.12 -31.76 9.29
N GLY A 10 14.30 -32.46 8.18
CA GLY A 10 14.11 -31.88 6.83
C GLY A 10 12.68 -31.45 6.55
N ILE A 11 11.69 -32.23 6.97
CA ILE A 11 10.27 -31.88 6.81
C ILE A 11 9.86 -30.70 7.70
N ALA A 12 10.35 -30.65 8.94
CA ALA A 12 10.08 -29.59 9.88
C ALA A 12 10.66 -28.22 9.38
N THR A 13 11.89 -28.23 8.87
CA THR A 13 12.51 -27.02 8.30
C THR A 13 11.83 -26.56 7.02
N PHE A 14 11.36 -27.47 6.17
CA PHE A 14 10.63 -27.13 4.96
C PHE A 14 9.24 -26.52 5.27
N ALA A 15 8.54 -27.04 6.27
CA ALA A 15 7.26 -26.52 6.72
C ALA A 15 7.38 -25.11 7.32
N THR A 16 8.43 -24.81 8.09
CA THR A 16 8.64 -23.47 8.66
C THR A 16 8.94 -22.42 7.61
N LEU A 17 9.64 -22.77 6.53
CA LEU A 17 9.92 -21.88 5.41
C LEU A 17 8.67 -21.52 4.59
N GLN A 18 7.65 -22.36 4.55
CA GLN A 18 6.40 -22.13 3.83
C GLN A 18 5.40 -21.26 4.60
N ILE A 19 5.44 -21.27 5.93
CA ILE A 19 4.48 -20.51 6.77
C ILE A 19 4.89 -19.05 6.90
N MET A 20 6.17 -18.73 6.86
CA MET A 20 6.70 -17.39 7.06
C MET A 20 6.18 -16.33 6.06
N PRO A 21 6.09 -16.57 4.74
CA PRO A 21 5.58 -15.59 3.78
C PRO A 21 4.09 -15.29 3.95
N ILE A 22 3.29 -16.25 4.42
CA ILE A 22 1.83 -16.08 4.62
C ILE A 22 1.56 -15.18 5.83
N LEU A 23 2.31 -15.31 6.91
CA LEU A 23 2.20 -14.45 8.09
C LEU A 23 2.63 -13.01 7.77
N ASN A 24 3.69 -12.83 7.01
CA ASN A 24 4.18 -11.51 6.60
C ASN A 24 3.16 -10.78 5.68
N ALA A 25 2.48 -11.49 4.78
CA ALA A 25 1.47 -10.90 3.91
C ALA A 25 0.25 -10.42 4.69
N LYS A 26 -0.24 -11.19 5.67
CA LYS A 26 -1.35 -10.78 6.55
C LYS A 26 -0.98 -9.58 7.41
N THR A 27 0.21 -9.56 7.99
CA THR A 27 0.71 -8.45 8.80
C THR A 27 0.83 -7.17 7.96
N ARG A 28 1.34 -7.28 6.73
CA ARG A 28 1.46 -6.15 5.81
C ARG A 28 0.08 -5.60 5.41
N LEU A 29 -0.89 -6.47 5.12
CA LEU A 29 -2.26 -6.04 4.80
C LEU A 29 -2.90 -5.26 5.95
N THR A 30 -2.72 -5.71 7.20
CA THR A 30 -3.24 -5.02 8.39
C THR A 30 -2.60 -3.64 8.54
N LYS A 31 -1.28 -3.53 8.43
CA LYS A 31 -0.57 -2.25 8.48
C LYS A 31 -1.03 -1.29 7.39
N LEU A 32 -1.10 -1.73 6.14
CA LEU A 32 -1.59 -0.91 5.03
C LEU A 32 -3.03 -0.43 5.27
N ARG A 33 -3.89 -1.29 5.82
CA ARG A 33 -5.27 -0.90 6.17
C ARG A 33 -5.33 0.19 7.24
N GLU A 34 -4.44 0.13 8.22
CA GLU A 34 -4.35 1.13 9.30
C GLU A 34 -3.75 2.45 8.81
N GLU A 35 -2.74 2.40 7.97
CA GLU A 35 -2.03 3.56 7.43
C GLU A 35 -2.83 4.29 6.33
N THR A 36 -3.59 3.57 5.51
CA THR A 36 -4.28 4.10 4.32
C THR A 36 -5.15 5.33 4.62
N PRO A 37 -6.00 5.38 5.66
CA PRO A 37 -6.85 6.55 5.92
C PRO A 37 -6.06 7.83 6.18
N HIS A 38 -4.91 7.73 6.83
CA HIS A 38 -4.02 8.86 7.07
C HIS A 38 -3.39 9.36 5.77
N TYR A 39 -2.84 8.44 4.98
CA TYR A 39 -2.16 8.79 3.73
C TYR A 39 -3.10 9.26 2.62
N ILE A 40 -4.37 8.84 2.59
CA ILE A 40 -5.36 9.40 1.64
C ILE A 40 -5.51 10.91 1.85
N GLY A 41 -5.69 11.35 3.09
CA GLY A 41 -5.79 12.78 3.43
C GLY A 41 -4.51 13.54 3.10
N TYR A 42 -3.36 12.96 3.36
CA TYR A 42 -2.07 13.53 3.04
C TYR A 42 -1.85 13.66 1.52
N MET A 43 -2.16 12.62 0.76
CA MET A 43 -2.11 12.66 -0.71
C MET A 43 -3.03 13.74 -1.29
N ALA A 44 -4.24 13.87 -0.75
CA ALA A 44 -5.17 14.94 -1.15
C ALA A 44 -4.57 16.34 -0.92
N THR A 45 -3.91 16.55 0.21
CA THR A 45 -3.24 17.81 0.55
C THR A 45 -2.07 18.09 -0.39
N LEU A 46 -1.24 17.10 -0.70
CA LEU A 46 -0.13 17.23 -1.63
C LEU A 46 -0.62 17.55 -3.05
N CYS A 47 -1.69 16.91 -3.52
CA CYS A 47 -2.32 17.25 -4.81
C CYS A 47 -2.92 18.67 -4.79
N ALA A 48 -3.46 19.11 -3.66
CA ALA A 48 -4.00 20.45 -3.51
C ALA A 48 -2.91 21.55 -3.60
N SER A 49 -1.67 21.21 -3.22
CA SER A 49 -0.51 22.10 -3.37
C SER A 49 0.06 22.13 -4.80
N GLY A 50 -0.52 21.39 -5.73
CA GLY A 50 -0.13 21.35 -7.14
C GLY A 50 0.87 20.25 -7.50
N LEU A 51 1.15 19.31 -6.59
CA LEU A 51 2.03 18.18 -6.90
C LEU A 51 1.35 17.20 -7.87
N SER A 52 2.12 16.71 -8.84
CA SER A 52 1.74 15.59 -9.70
C SER A 52 1.71 14.27 -8.92
N LEU A 53 1.15 13.22 -9.51
CA LEU A 53 1.15 11.88 -8.89
C LEU A 53 2.57 11.41 -8.54
N GLU A 54 3.55 11.65 -9.42
CA GLU A 54 4.97 11.38 -9.15
C GLU A 54 5.48 12.19 -7.95
N GLY A 55 5.17 13.49 -7.91
CA GLY A 55 5.55 14.39 -6.82
C GLY A 55 4.95 13.97 -5.47
N VAL A 56 3.74 13.42 -5.46
CA VAL A 56 3.09 12.87 -4.25
C VAL A 56 3.88 11.69 -3.70
N PHE A 57 4.22 10.70 -4.53
CA PHE A 57 5.03 9.56 -4.09
C PHE A 57 6.42 9.99 -3.63
N LYS A 58 7.04 10.93 -4.33
CA LYS A 58 8.35 11.46 -3.94
C LYS A 58 8.32 12.17 -2.57
N ALA A 59 7.30 12.96 -2.31
CA ALA A 59 7.12 13.63 -1.02
C ALA A 59 6.95 12.63 0.14
N ILE A 60 6.11 11.59 -0.04
CA ILE A 60 5.91 10.54 0.96
C ILE A 60 7.19 9.71 1.15
N ALA A 61 7.93 9.42 0.07
CA ALA A 61 9.18 8.66 0.13
C ALA A 61 10.27 9.33 0.99
N GLN A 62 10.22 10.65 1.16
CA GLN A 62 11.15 11.43 1.97
C GLN A 62 10.86 11.38 3.47
N GLU A 63 9.71 10.87 3.87
CA GLU A 63 9.38 10.73 5.29
C GLU A 63 10.32 9.75 6.00
N GLN A 64 10.75 10.10 7.19
CA GLN A 64 11.59 9.24 8.02
C GLN A 64 10.72 8.31 8.88
N SER A 65 9.97 7.44 8.21
CA SER A 65 9.09 6.46 8.81
C SER A 65 9.38 5.07 8.23
N ASN A 66 9.05 4.05 9.02
CA ASN A 66 9.09 2.64 8.60
C ASN A 66 7.71 2.09 8.19
N GLU A 67 6.73 2.98 8.00
CA GLU A 67 5.41 2.61 7.52
C GLU A 67 5.44 1.98 6.12
N GLU A 68 4.50 1.08 5.86
CA GLU A 68 4.48 0.32 4.60
C GLU A 68 4.24 1.24 3.39
N ILE A 69 3.38 2.25 3.53
CA ILE A 69 3.10 3.22 2.45
C ILE A 69 4.34 4.06 2.12
N VAL A 70 5.15 4.41 3.12
CA VAL A 70 6.43 5.12 2.89
C VAL A 70 7.43 4.23 2.15
N LYS A 71 7.54 2.95 2.52
CA LYS A 71 8.37 1.97 1.80
C LYS A 71 7.92 1.78 0.36
N ASP A 72 6.62 1.69 0.15
CA ASP A 72 6.03 1.57 -1.18
C ASP A 72 6.26 2.84 -2.03
N SER A 73 6.16 4.01 -1.42
CA SER A 73 6.48 5.28 -2.09
C SER A 73 7.94 5.39 -2.48
N ARG A 74 8.86 4.90 -1.64
CA ARG A 74 10.30 4.78 -1.98
C ARG A 74 10.51 3.82 -3.15
N PHE A 75 9.78 2.71 -3.20
CA PHE A 75 9.85 1.78 -4.32
C PHE A 75 9.41 2.44 -5.64
N VAL A 76 8.28 3.15 -5.65
CA VAL A 76 7.80 3.88 -6.84
C VAL A 76 8.80 4.94 -7.26
N THR A 77 9.26 5.78 -6.33
CA THR A 77 10.22 6.86 -6.60
C THR A 77 11.52 6.33 -7.17
N ARG A 78 12.06 5.24 -6.62
CA ARG A 78 13.27 4.59 -7.15
C ARG A 78 13.07 4.07 -8.57
N ASN A 79 11.92 3.46 -8.86
CA ASN A 79 11.63 2.94 -10.20
C ASN A 79 11.54 4.07 -11.23
N ILE A 80 11.01 5.22 -10.84
CA ILE A 80 10.96 6.40 -11.71
C ILE A 80 12.35 7.02 -11.88
N GLU A 81 13.04 7.35 -10.79
CA GLU A 81 14.28 8.13 -10.81
C GLU A 81 15.50 7.32 -11.27
N ILE A 82 15.57 6.03 -10.89
CA ILE A 82 16.75 5.19 -11.17
C ILE A 82 16.53 4.32 -12.40
N LEU A 83 15.34 3.69 -12.54
CA LEU A 83 15.05 2.81 -13.66
C LEU A 83 14.41 3.53 -14.86
N GLY A 84 14.09 4.82 -14.74
CA GLY A 84 13.51 5.61 -15.82
C GLY A 84 12.09 5.21 -16.20
N MET A 85 11.35 4.57 -15.30
CA MET A 85 9.95 4.20 -15.55
C MET A 85 9.05 5.43 -15.51
N ASP A 86 7.97 5.42 -16.30
CA ASP A 86 6.89 6.38 -16.13
C ASP A 86 6.08 6.06 -14.86
N VAL A 87 5.39 7.06 -14.32
CA VAL A 87 4.65 6.94 -13.05
C VAL A 87 3.56 5.87 -13.12
N ILE A 88 2.89 5.70 -14.25
CA ILE A 88 1.84 4.70 -14.43
C ILE A 88 2.41 3.29 -14.32
N THR A 89 3.51 3.02 -15.00
CA THR A 89 4.20 1.71 -14.96
C THR A 89 4.73 1.43 -13.56
N ALA A 90 5.37 2.39 -12.91
CA ALA A 90 5.91 2.23 -11.56
C ALA A 90 4.82 1.94 -10.52
N VAL A 91 3.68 2.64 -10.58
CA VAL A 91 2.54 2.40 -9.67
C VAL A 91 1.84 1.08 -10.00
N ASN A 92 1.69 0.70 -11.27
CA ASN A 92 1.15 -0.61 -11.63
C ASN A 92 2.01 -1.77 -11.11
N ASP A 93 3.33 -1.63 -11.12
CA ASP A 93 4.22 -2.63 -10.53
C ASP A 93 4.10 -2.69 -9.01
N LEU A 94 3.83 -1.57 -8.36
CA LEU A 94 3.49 -1.55 -6.94
C LEU A 94 2.16 -2.28 -6.68
N ILE A 95 1.11 -2.02 -7.46
CA ILE A 95 -0.21 -2.66 -7.32
C ILE A 95 -0.08 -4.19 -7.41
N LYS A 96 0.69 -4.72 -8.35
CA LYS A 96 0.91 -6.17 -8.52
C LYS A 96 1.47 -6.85 -7.27
N ARG A 97 2.28 -6.15 -6.50
CA ARG A 97 2.92 -6.65 -5.27
C ARG A 97 2.19 -6.27 -3.98
N THR A 98 1.15 -5.46 -4.08
CA THR A 98 0.35 -5.01 -2.94
C THR A 98 -0.77 -6.00 -2.65
N PRO A 99 -0.98 -6.44 -1.40
CA PRO A 99 -2.12 -7.26 -1.04
C PRO A 99 -3.44 -6.56 -1.38
N ARG A 100 -4.43 -7.33 -1.85
CA ARG A 100 -5.76 -6.77 -2.15
C ARG A 100 -6.40 -6.17 -0.89
N GLY A 101 -6.90 -4.94 -1.01
CA GLY A 101 -7.53 -4.18 0.07
C GLY A 101 -7.64 -2.71 -0.26
N SER A 102 -8.03 -1.90 0.73
CA SER A 102 -8.28 -0.46 0.55
C SER A 102 -7.11 0.31 -0.09
N TYR A 103 -5.88 -0.07 0.22
CA TYR A 103 -4.71 0.58 -0.36
C TYR A 103 -4.52 0.23 -1.85
N SER A 104 -4.65 -1.04 -2.24
CA SER A 104 -4.57 -1.41 -3.66
C SER A 104 -5.68 -0.78 -4.49
N GLU A 105 -6.90 -0.72 -3.95
CA GLU A 105 -8.04 -0.05 -4.58
C GLU A 105 -7.80 1.46 -4.74
N LEU A 106 -7.21 2.10 -3.73
CA LEU A 106 -6.80 3.50 -3.79
C LEU A 106 -5.81 3.75 -4.94
N LEU A 107 -4.79 2.92 -5.07
CA LEU A 107 -3.79 3.03 -6.13
C LEU A 107 -4.40 2.80 -7.52
N GLU A 108 -5.24 1.78 -7.67
CA GLU A 108 -5.94 1.48 -8.94
C GLU A 108 -6.82 2.66 -9.38
N GLY A 109 -7.60 3.22 -8.46
CA GLY A 109 -8.44 4.38 -8.75
C GLY A 109 -7.63 5.65 -9.07
N ALA A 110 -6.49 5.84 -8.42
CA ALA A 110 -5.59 6.95 -8.74
C ALA A 110 -5.02 6.83 -10.17
N ILE A 111 -4.62 5.64 -10.59
CA ILE A 111 -4.14 5.39 -11.96
C ILE A 111 -5.25 5.58 -12.99
N ILE A 112 -6.46 5.10 -12.73
CA ILE A 112 -7.61 5.29 -13.61
C ILE A 112 -7.90 6.78 -13.77
N THR A 113 -7.94 7.52 -12.66
CA THR A 113 -8.17 8.98 -12.67
C THR A 113 -7.07 9.71 -13.42
N PHE A 114 -5.82 9.35 -13.19
CA PHE A 114 -4.66 9.96 -13.86
C PHE A 114 -4.69 9.73 -15.37
N LYS A 115 -4.95 8.50 -15.82
CA LYS A 115 -5.06 8.13 -17.25
C LYS A 115 -6.20 8.85 -17.96
N ALA A 116 -7.31 9.07 -17.27
CA ALA A 116 -8.46 9.81 -17.80
C ALA A 116 -8.26 11.33 -17.83
N GLY A 117 -7.12 11.84 -17.35
CA GLY A 117 -6.88 13.27 -17.20
C GLY A 117 -7.74 13.94 -16.13
N GLY A 118 -8.24 13.14 -15.18
CA GLY A 118 -9.10 13.58 -14.09
C GLY A 118 -8.33 14.30 -12.97
N ASN A 119 -9.08 14.88 -12.04
CA ASN A 119 -8.54 15.62 -10.91
C ASN A 119 -8.19 14.67 -9.74
N LEU A 120 -6.92 14.39 -9.55
CA LEU A 120 -6.43 13.54 -8.45
C LEU A 120 -6.78 14.08 -7.06
N ARG A 121 -6.77 15.41 -6.88
CA ARG A 121 -7.18 16.02 -5.61
C ARG A 121 -8.63 15.66 -5.27
N GLU A 122 -9.54 15.81 -6.22
CA GLU A 122 -10.96 15.45 -6.02
C GLU A 122 -11.13 13.96 -5.75
N TYR A 123 -10.39 13.13 -6.46
CA TYR A 123 -10.38 11.69 -6.24
C TYR A 123 -9.96 11.33 -4.81
N PHE A 124 -8.82 11.83 -4.33
CA PHE A 124 -8.34 11.55 -2.99
C PHE A 124 -9.25 12.13 -1.90
N LEU A 125 -9.80 13.34 -2.09
CA LEU A 125 -10.75 13.94 -1.16
C LEU A 125 -12.06 13.13 -1.06
N ALA A 126 -12.61 12.68 -2.19
CA ALA A 126 -13.81 11.85 -2.22
C ALA A 126 -13.56 10.52 -1.51
N THR A 127 -12.42 9.88 -1.78
CA THR A 127 -12.03 8.62 -1.14
C THR A 127 -11.82 8.79 0.37
N ALA A 128 -11.20 9.89 0.81
CA ALA A 128 -11.03 10.20 2.23
C ALA A 128 -12.38 10.33 2.97
N LYS A 129 -13.38 10.98 2.35
CA LYS A 129 -14.73 11.11 2.93
C LYS A 129 -15.39 9.76 3.14
N VAL A 130 -15.32 8.85 2.16
CA VAL A 130 -15.90 7.51 2.26
C VAL A 130 -15.31 6.74 3.44
N HIS A 131 -13.99 6.75 3.59
CA HIS A 131 -13.32 6.07 4.70
C HIS A 131 -13.65 6.67 6.09
N LEU A 132 -13.88 7.97 6.17
CA LEU A 132 -14.29 8.63 7.42
C LEU A 132 -15.72 8.26 7.81
N GLU A 133 -16.63 8.14 6.84
CA GLU A 133 -18.02 7.73 7.07
C GLU A 133 -18.12 6.27 7.51
N GLU A 134 -17.37 5.36 6.91
CA GLU A 134 -17.28 3.96 7.32
C GLU A 134 -16.78 3.81 8.75
N LYS A 135 -15.76 4.60 9.17
CA LYS A 135 -15.30 4.62 10.56
C LYS A 135 -16.39 5.09 11.53
N LYS A 136 -17.16 6.12 11.18
CA LYS A 136 -18.27 6.62 12.03
C LYS A 136 -19.38 5.58 12.21
N ILE A 137 -19.72 4.82 11.16
CA ILE A 137 -20.74 3.76 11.21
C ILE A 137 -20.27 2.60 12.10
N ASN A 138 -19.01 2.20 11.98
CA ASN A 138 -18.45 1.10 12.78
C ASN A 138 -18.35 1.46 14.27
N VAL A 139 -18.02 2.70 14.62
CA VAL A 139 -18.00 3.18 16.01
C VAL A 139 -19.41 3.19 16.62
N LYS A 140 -20.44 3.59 15.86
CA LYS A 140 -21.83 3.54 16.33
C LYS A 140 -22.33 2.12 16.61
N ARG A 141 -21.96 1.15 15.76
CA ARG A 141 -22.30 -0.26 15.96
C ARG A 141 -21.61 -0.92 17.15
N SER A 142 -20.46 -0.41 17.56
CA SER A 142 -19.72 -0.93 18.73
C SER A 142 -20.20 -0.35 20.07
N THR A 143 -21.06 0.65 20.06
CA THR A 143 -21.59 1.35 21.26
C THR A 143 -23.06 0.97 21.57
N GLU A 144 -23.72 0.19 20.71
CA GLU A 144 -25.05 -0.40 20.95
C GLU A 144 -24.93 -1.89 21.33
#